data_6b30ba9031b1ec63e0064432f93397a3
#
_entry.id   6b30ba9031b1ec63e0064432f93397a3
#
_cell.length_a   1.000
_cell.length_b   1.000
_cell.length_c   1.000
_cell.angle_alpha   90.00
_cell.angle_beta   90.00
_cell.angle_gamma   90.00
#
_symmetry.space_group_name_H-M   'P 1'
#
loop_
_entity.id
_entity.type
_entity.pdbx_description
1 polymer ?
#
loop_
_entity_poly.entity_id
_entity_poly.type
_entity_poly.pdbx_seq_one_letter_code
_entity_poly.pdbx_strand_id
1 'polypeptide(L)'
;MNLRQLLFISVLSLPMGGCSTVQDWFASDDEDLTAPVELERIDAKVAIKKQWSTKIGDGQGDGFYKITPILVDGIAYVASSDGVVAAVRVSDGDRVWLVKLERPLSGGVSFHNGSLYVGGADGSVLELSAADGRILWQATVSGDVLAPPAVSDDWVVVQTYD
;
A
#
# COMPACT_ATOMS: atom_id res chain seq x y z
N MET A 1 70.28 46.03 -31.94
CA MET A 1 69.83 44.95 -31.06
C MET A 1 68.38 44.60 -31.43
N ASN A 2 68.19 43.44 -31.91
CA ASN A 2 67.21 43.03 -32.96
C ASN A 2 65.72 43.00 -32.58
N LEU A 3 65.00 43.79 -33.31
CA LEU A 3 63.54 43.93 -33.33
C LEU A 3 62.83 42.74 -34.01
N ARG A 4 63.29 41.51 -33.83
CA ARG A 4 62.86 40.35 -34.60
C ARG A 4 62.31 39.15 -33.74
N GLN A 5 62.21 39.35 -32.44
CA GLN A 5 61.83 38.24 -31.54
C GLN A 5 60.48 38.45 -30.73
N LEU A 6 59.67 39.42 -31.13
CA LEU A 6 58.37 39.71 -30.45
C LEU A 6 57.14 39.41 -31.27
N LEU A 7 57.19 38.43 -32.23
CA LEU A 7 56.11 38.17 -33.14
C LEU A 7 55.70 36.68 -33.20
N PHE A 8 55.74 35.95 -32.06
CA PHE A 8 55.30 34.54 -32.06
C PHE A 8 54.68 34.07 -30.74
N ILE A 9 53.94 34.91 -30.02
CA ILE A 9 53.11 34.44 -28.94
C ILE A 9 51.80 35.24 -28.96
N SER A 10 50.95 34.98 -29.92
CA SER A 10 49.59 35.51 -29.91
C SER A 10 48.71 34.73 -30.89
N VAL A 11 48.62 33.43 -30.67
CA VAL A 11 47.48 32.64 -31.25
C VAL A 11 47.45 31.35 -30.44
N LEU A 12 46.57 31.27 -29.45
CA LEU A 12 45.76 30.09 -29.10
C LEU A 12 45.04 30.31 -27.79
N SER A 13 44.16 31.30 -27.73
CA SER A 13 43.05 31.30 -26.78
C SER A 13 41.79 30.96 -27.55
N LEU A 14 41.60 29.68 -27.85
CA LEU A 14 40.32 29.14 -28.25
C LEU A 14 39.43 29.15 -27.02
N PRO A 15 38.27 29.82 -27.06
CA PRO A 15 37.27 29.69 -26.00
C PRO A 15 36.70 28.27 -26.04
N MET A 16 37.01 27.48 -25.03
CA MET A 16 36.27 26.26 -24.70
C MET A 16 34.88 26.66 -24.15
N GLY A 17 34.10 27.28 -24.99
CA GLY A 17 32.68 27.53 -24.72
C GLY A 17 31.87 26.75 -25.73
N GLY A 18 31.20 25.69 -25.31
CA GLY A 18 30.20 25.09 -26.18
C GLY A 18 30.16 23.58 -26.23
N CYS A 19 29.87 22.94 -25.12
CA CYS A 19 29.36 21.54 -25.16
C CYS A 19 27.85 21.44 -24.95
N SER A 20 27.10 22.54 -24.96
CA SER A 20 25.64 22.48 -24.81
C SER A 20 24.88 22.43 -26.15
N THR A 21 25.51 22.88 -27.24
CA THR A 21 24.79 23.02 -28.54
C THR A 21 24.81 21.74 -29.39
N VAL A 22 25.62 20.76 -29.04
CA VAL A 22 25.68 19.49 -29.79
C VAL A 22 24.73 18.44 -29.21
N GLN A 23 24.33 18.59 -27.96
CA GLN A 23 23.41 17.66 -27.27
C GLN A 23 21.99 17.81 -27.82
N ASP A 24 21.57 19.03 -28.17
CA ASP A 24 20.24 19.28 -28.73
C ASP A 24 20.07 18.80 -30.18
N TRP A 25 21.20 18.58 -30.90
CA TRP A 25 21.12 18.08 -32.29
C TRP A 25 21.00 16.55 -32.38
N PHE A 26 21.33 15.82 -31.28
CA PHE A 26 21.15 14.38 -31.18
C PHE A 26 20.01 13.99 -30.22
N ALA A 27 19.29 14.97 -29.70
CA ALA A 27 18.00 14.68 -29.06
C ALA A 27 17.06 14.28 -30.21
N SER A 28 16.96 12.98 -30.46
CA SER A 28 15.81 12.43 -31.14
C SER A 28 14.57 12.86 -30.37
N ASP A 29 13.52 13.27 -31.09
CA ASP A 29 12.15 13.42 -30.55
C ASP A 29 11.60 12.05 -30.09
N ASP A 30 12.37 11.31 -29.30
CA ASP A 30 11.88 10.17 -28.57
C ASP A 30 11.01 10.76 -27.45
N GLU A 31 9.72 10.80 -27.73
CA GLU A 31 8.69 11.09 -26.74
C GLU A 31 9.00 10.24 -25.51
N ASP A 32 9.39 10.87 -24.41
CA ASP A 32 9.70 10.16 -23.16
C ASP A 32 8.41 9.51 -22.64
N LEU A 33 8.20 8.27 -23.07
CA LEU A 33 7.03 7.47 -22.69
C LEU A 33 6.96 7.22 -21.16
N THR A 34 8.03 7.59 -20.45
CA THR A 34 8.08 7.49 -18.98
C THR A 34 7.78 8.82 -18.29
N ALA A 35 7.70 9.92 -19.05
CA ALA A 35 7.35 11.22 -18.49
C ALA A 35 5.93 11.20 -17.90
N PRO A 36 5.72 11.79 -16.73
CA PRO A 36 4.38 11.90 -16.16
C PRO A 36 3.45 12.66 -17.10
N VAL A 37 2.37 12.01 -17.51
CA VAL A 37 1.34 12.65 -18.32
C VAL A 37 0.49 13.55 -17.45
N GLU A 38 0.24 14.79 -17.89
CA GLU A 38 -0.65 15.68 -17.17
C GLU A 38 -2.07 15.10 -17.17
N LEU A 39 -2.65 14.99 -15.98
CA LEU A 39 -4.00 14.44 -15.80
C LEU A 39 -5.04 15.41 -16.38
N GLU A 40 -5.88 14.94 -17.28
CA GLU A 40 -7.02 15.71 -17.76
C GLU A 40 -8.01 16.02 -16.63
N ARG A 41 -8.63 17.20 -16.67
CA ARG A 41 -9.69 17.55 -15.74
C ARG A 41 -10.86 16.59 -15.89
N ILE A 42 -11.19 15.90 -14.80
CA ILE A 42 -12.37 15.04 -14.74
C ILE A 42 -13.57 15.90 -14.30
N ASP A 43 -14.61 15.97 -15.12
CA ASP A 43 -15.89 16.50 -14.71
C ASP A 43 -16.55 15.52 -13.75
N ALA A 44 -16.50 15.84 -12.46
CA ALA A 44 -17.07 15.00 -11.41
C ALA A 44 -18.59 14.95 -11.56
N LYS A 45 -19.13 13.81 -11.98
CA LYS A 45 -20.57 13.58 -12.12
C LYS A 45 -21.25 13.17 -10.81
N VAL A 46 -20.46 12.80 -9.80
CA VAL A 46 -20.95 12.37 -8.48
C VAL A 46 -20.22 13.13 -7.39
N ALA A 47 -20.97 13.76 -6.49
CA ALA A 47 -20.41 14.41 -5.32
C ALA A 47 -20.31 13.39 -4.16
N ILE A 48 -19.09 12.95 -3.86
CA ILE A 48 -18.82 12.07 -2.72
C ILE A 48 -18.63 12.96 -1.47
N LYS A 49 -19.37 12.66 -0.40
CA LYS A 49 -19.23 13.32 0.90
C LYS A 49 -18.78 12.32 1.94
N LYS A 50 -17.72 12.67 2.68
CA LYS A 50 -17.30 11.87 3.85
C LYS A 50 -18.36 12.01 4.95
N GLN A 51 -18.95 10.88 5.38
CA GLN A 51 -19.93 10.85 6.45
C GLN A 51 -19.27 10.85 7.82
N TRP A 52 -18.26 9.98 8.00
CA TRP A 52 -17.50 9.83 9.24
C TRP A 52 -16.08 9.35 8.96
N SER A 53 -15.26 9.27 9.97
CA SER A 53 -13.91 8.72 9.92
C SER A 53 -13.54 8.18 11.29
N THR A 54 -13.05 6.95 11.33
CA THR A 54 -12.58 6.30 12.56
C THR A 54 -11.18 5.73 12.33
N LYS A 55 -10.31 5.89 13.32
CA LYS A 55 -8.95 5.32 13.27
C LYS A 55 -8.96 3.93 13.91
N ILE A 56 -8.45 2.92 13.17
CA ILE A 56 -8.28 1.55 13.63
C ILE A 56 -6.83 1.14 13.42
N GLY A 57 -6.08 0.93 14.51
CA GLY A 57 -4.67 0.54 14.46
C GLY A 57 -3.80 1.44 13.57
N ASP A 58 -2.75 0.85 13.02
CA ASP A 58 -1.80 1.52 12.12
C ASP A 58 -2.06 1.23 10.63
N GLY A 59 -3.23 0.65 10.32
CA GLY A 59 -3.63 0.32 8.95
C GLY A 59 -2.78 -0.80 8.35
N GLN A 60 -2.24 -0.57 7.15
CA GLN A 60 -1.37 -1.55 6.48
C GLN A 60 0.07 -1.54 7.01
N GLY A 61 0.47 -0.53 7.80
CA GLY A 61 1.84 -0.34 8.21
C GLY A 61 2.77 -0.12 7.01
N ASP A 62 4.03 -0.53 7.14
CA ASP A 62 5.04 -0.42 6.06
C ASP A 62 5.00 -1.62 5.09
N GLY A 63 4.10 -2.57 5.29
CA GLY A 63 3.96 -3.77 4.46
C GLY A 63 3.07 -3.55 3.23
N PHE A 64 3.29 -4.35 2.19
CA PHE A 64 2.43 -4.38 0.99
C PHE A 64 1.24 -5.33 1.17
N TYR A 65 0.65 -5.36 2.37
CA TYR A 65 -0.46 -6.25 2.70
C TYR A 65 -1.79 -5.72 2.13
N LYS A 66 -2.60 -6.60 1.60
CA LYS A 66 -3.96 -6.25 1.16
C LYS A 66 -4.96 -6.51 2.28
N ILE A 67 -4.88 -5.72 3.34
CA ILE A 67 -5.81 -5.81 4.47
C ILE A 67 -7.10 -5.06 4.10
N THR A 68 -8.07 -5.79 3.58
CA THR A 68 -9.35 -5.22 3.12
C THR A 68 -10.42 -5.43 4.21
N PRO A 69 -11.20 -4.40 4.55
CA PRO A 69 -12.35 -4.55 5.44
C PRO A 69 -13.47 -5.35 4.76
N ILE A 70 -14.29 -6.02 5.56
CA ILE A 70 -15.51 -6.71 5.11
C ILE A 70 -16.73 -6.07 5.75
N LEU A 71 -17.83 -6.00 4.98
CA LEU A 71 -19.09 -5.43 5.43
C LEU A 71 -20.15 -6.53 5.54
N VAL A 72 -20.70 -6.70 6.73
CA VAL A 72 -21.78 -7.68 7.02
C VAL A 72 -22.82 -7.01 7.90
N ASP A 73 -24.09 -7.01 7.50
CA ASP A 73 -25.24 -6.52 8.26
C ASP A 73 -25.03 -5.13 8.91
N GLY A 74 -24.43 -4.20 8.15
CA GLY A 74 -24.19 -2.83 8.61
C GLY A 74 -23.01 -2.66 9.58
N ILE A 75 -22.24 -3.71 9.81
CA ILE A 75 -20.99 -3.70 10.56
C ILE A 75 -19.81 -3.88 9.60
N ALA A 76 -18.83 -2.99 9.67
CA ALA A 76 -17.55 -3.13 9.00
C ALA A 76 -16.56 -3.80 9.95
N TYR A 77 -16.05 -4.97 9.57
CA TYR A 77 -14.95 -5.63 10.29
C TYR A 77 -13.64 -5.27 9.63
N VAL A 78 -12.71 -4.76 10.43
CA VAL A 78 -11.45 -4.18 9.96
C VAL A 78 -10.30 -4.81 10.73
N ALA A 79 -9.25 -5.18 10.02
CA ALA A 79 -7.98 -5.57 10.61
C ALA A 79 -6.91 -4.51 10.31
N SER A 80 -5.84 -4.53 11.11
CA SER A 80 -4.68 -3.67 10.95
C SER A 80 -3.41 -4.50 11.13
N SER A 81 -2.33 -4.12 10.43
CA SER A 81 -1.07 -4.88 10.44
C SER A 81 -0.43 -5.02 11.82
N ASP A 82 -0.71 -4.10 12.74
CA ASP A 82 -0.26 -4.14 14.14
C ASP A 82 -1.07 -5.08 15.04
N GLY A 83 -1.95 -5.91 14.45
CA GLY A 83 -2.73 -6.93 15.15
C GLY A 83 -4.05 -6.45 15.71
N VAL A 84 -4.48 -5.24 15.40
CA VAL A 84 -5.79 -4.75 15.84
C VAL A 84 -6.88 -5.28 14.91
N VAL A 85 -7.97 -5.81 15.50
CA VAL A 85 -9.22 -6.14 14.79
C VAL A 85 -10.36 -5.40 15.47
N ALA A 86 -11.25 -4.83 14.67
CA ALA A 86 -12.38 -4.05 15.19
C ALA A 86 -13.65 -4.27 14.38
N ALA A 87 -14.79 -4.15 15.05
CA ALA A 87 -16.10 -3.99 14.45
C ALA A 87 -16.55 -2.54 14.58
N VAL A 88 -16.97 -1.95 13.45
CA VAL A 88 -17.39 -0.55 13.33
C VAL A 88 -18.76 -0.49 12.71
N ARG A 89 -19.68 0.23 13.33
CA ARG A 89 -21.00 0.45 12.76
C ARG A 89 -20.92 1.43 11.58
N VAL A 90 -21.45 1.05 10.44
CA VAL A 90 -21.32 1.82 9.20
C VAL A 90 -22.16 3.09 9.22
N SER A 91 -23.26 3.13 9.97
CA SER A 91 -24.17 4.29 10.02
C SER A 91 -23.53 5.56 10.62
N ASP A 92 -22.62 5.39 11.57
CA ASP A 92 -22.07 6.48 12.39
C ASP A 92 -20.54 6.42 12.59
N GLY A 93 -19.91 5.28 12.31
CA GLY A 93 -18.50 5.04 12.52
C GLY A 93 -18.12 4.69 13.95
N ASP A 94 -19.10 4.42 14.81
CA ASP A 94 -18.86 4.01 16.19
C ASP A 94 -18.28 2.58 16.25
N ARG A 95 -17.28 2.42 17.12
CA ARG A 95 -16.70 1.10 17.38
C ARG A 95 -17.63 0.27 18.25
N VAL A 96 -18.05 -0.88 17.73
CA VAL A 96 -18.82 -1.87 18.51
C VAL A 96 -17.88 -2.60 19.48
N TRP A 97 -16.74 -3.06 18.97
CA TRP A 97 -15.65 -3.63 19.78
C TRP A 97 -14.30 -3.45 19.06
N LEU A 98 -13.21 -3.59 19.81
CA LEU A 98 -11.84 -3.60 19.33
C LEU A 98 -11.03 -4.55 20.19
N VAL A 99 -10.23 -5.41 19.55
CA VAL A 99 -9.29 -6.32 20.20
C VAL A 99 -7.89 -6.15 19.61
N LYS A 100 -6.87 -6.40 20.42
CA LYS A 100 -5.48 -6.44 19.97
C LYS A 100 -4.95 -7.86 20.19
N LEU A 101 -4.54 -8.48 19.07
CA LEU A 101 -4.14 -9.89 19.05
C LEU A 101 -2.66 -10.09 19.38
N GLU A 102 -1.90 -8.99 19.54
CA GLU A 102 -0.46 -8.96 19.84
C GLU A 102 0.40 -9.79 18.86
N ARG A 103 -0.02 -9.83 17.61
CA ARG A 103 0.69 -10.46 16.49
C ARG A 103 0.41 -9.72 15.20
N PRO A 104 1.37 -9.67 14.27
CA PRO A 104 1.19 -8.95 13.01
C PRO A 104 0.16 -9.67 12.12
N LEU A 105 -0.77 -8.92 11.55
CA LEU A 105 -1.74 -9.42 10.58
C LEU A 105 -1.35 -8.99 9.16
N SER A 106 -1.61 -9.87 8.18
CA SER A 106 -1.29 -9.66 6.77
C SER A 106 -2.41 -10.10 5.83
N GLY A 107 -3.23 -11.06 6.23
CA GLY A 107 -4.18 -11.74 5.36
C GLY A 107 -5.55 -11.08 5.23
N GLY A 108 -5.83 -9.97 5.92
CA GLY A 108 -7.17 -9.36 5.92
C GLY A 108 -8.22 -10.17 6.68
N VAL A 109 -9.50 -9.81 6.51
CA VAL A 109 -10.62 -10.40 7.26
C VAL A 109 -11.55 -11.12 6.30
N SER A 110 -12.01 -12.32 6.67
CA SER A 110 -13.18 -12.96 6.08
C SER A 110 -14.23 -13.29 7.15
N PHE A 111 -15.48 -13.52 6.71
CA PHE A 111 -16.61 -13.78 7.59
C PHE A 111 -17.35 -15.02 7.14
N HIS A 112 -17.69 -15.88 8.09
CA HIS A 112 -18.55 -17.05 7.85
C HIS A 112 -19.31 -17.42 9.14
N ASN A 113 -20.62 -17.56 9.05
CA ASN A 113 -21.48 -18.04 10.13
C ASN A 113 -21.25 -17.39 11.51
N GLY A 114 -21.12 -16.04 11.56
CA GLY A 114 -20.93 -15.31 12.82
C GLY A 114 -19.49 -15.31 13.34
N SER A 115 -18.55 -15.84 12.58
CA SER A 115 -17.12 -15.84 12.86
C SER A 115 -16.35 -15.01 11.85
N LEU A 116 -15.23 -14.43 12.33
CA LEU A 116 -14.24 -13.75 11.52
C LEU A 116 -12.97 -14.61 11.45
N TYR A 117 -12.33 -14.61 10.30
CA TYR A 117 -11.07 -15.33 10.10
C TYR A 117 -10.02 -14.35 9.63
N VAL A 118 -8.84 -14.38 10.28
CA VAL A 118 -7.71 -13.51 9.97
C VAL A 118 -6.42 -14.32 9.87
N GLY A 119 -5.53 -13.86 8.99
CA GLY A 119 -4.21 -14.44 8.79
C GLY A 119 -3.10 -13.52 9.25
N GLY A 120 -2.06 -14.08 9.84
CA GLY A 120 -0.88 -13.37 10.32
C GLY A 120 0.35 -13.54 9.46
N ALA A 121 1.25 -12.55 9.50
CA ALA A 121 2.57 -12.62 8.90
C ALA A 121 3.51 -13.60 9.65
N ASP A 122 3.09 -14.11 10.79
CA ASP A 122 3.76 -15.18 11.55
C ASP A 122 3.22 -16.57 11.23
N GLY A 123 2.41 -16.72 10.18
CA GLY A 123 1.74 -17.97 9.82
C GLY A 123 0.53 -18.28 10.69
N SER A 124 0.10 -17.40 11.58
CA SER A 124 -1.08 -17.64 12.40
C SER A 124 -2.36 -17.52 11.59
N VAL A 125 -3.31 -18.40 11.87
CA VAL A 125 -4.69 -18.34 11.38
C VAL A 125 -5.60 -18.35 12.60
N LEU A 126 -6.46 -17.34 12.72
CA LEU A 126 -7.33 -17.18 13.88
C LEU A 126 -8.79 -17.08 13.44
N GLU A 127 -9.64 -17.73 14.21
CA GLU A 127 -11.09 -17.51 14.21
C GLU A 127 -11.47 -16.66 15.41
N LEU A 128 -12.24 -15.60 15.17
CA LEU A 128 -12.76 -14.71 16.22
C LEU A 128 -14.29 -14.67 16.13
N SER A 129 -14.94 -14.54 17.26
CA SER A 129 -16.36 -14.24 17.33
C SER A 129 -16.65 -12.86 16.73
N ALA A 130 -17.53 -12.78 15.76
CA ALA A 130 -17.94 -11.50 15.15
C ALA A 130 -18.69 -10.60 16.15
N ALA A 131 -19.28 -11.18 17.21
CA ALA A 131 -20.05 -10.44 18.20
C ALA A 131 -19.18 -9.61 19.16
N ASP A 132 -17.99 -10.12 19.54
CA ASP A 132 -17.17 -9.52 20.59
C ASP A 132 -15.64 -9.56 20.32
N GLY A 133 -15.20 -10.17 19.20
CA GLY A 133 -13.79 -10.28 18.83
C GLY A 133 -12.99 -11.31 19.64
N ARG A 134 -13.63 -12.13 20.47
CA ARG A 134 -12.95 -13.17 21.24
C ARG A 134 -12.41 -14.27 20.32
N ILE A 135 -11.16 -14.72 20.53
CA ILE A 135 -10.58 -15.85 19.80
C ILE A 135 -11.35 -17.13 20.16
N LEU A 136 -11.87 -17.80 19.13
CA LEU A 136 -12.56 -19.08 19.23
C LEU A 136 -11.61 -20.24 18.91
N TRP A 137 -10.73 -20.04 17.95
CA TRP A 137 -9.83 -21.04 17.43
C TRP A 137 -8.55 -20.40 16.88
N GLN A 138 -7.45 -21.15 16.88
CA GLN A 138 -6.20 -20.75 16.24
C GLN A 138 -5.42 -21.95 15.73
N ALA A 139 -4.70 -21.74 14.63
CA ALA A 139 -3.72 -22.66 14.07
C ALA A 139 -2.49 -21.91 13.58
N THR A 140 -1.47 -22.66 13.22
CA THR A 140 -0.27 -22.13 12.58
C THR A 140 0.03 -22.93 11.34
N VAL A 141 0.36 -22.23 10.25
CA VAL A 141 0.81 -22.80 8.98
C VAL A 141 2.25 -22.37 8.70
N SER A 142 2.92 -23.01 7.76
CA SER A 142 4.22 -22.55 7.29
C SER A 142 4.05 -21.33 6.39
N GLY A 143 4.81 -20.26 6.66
CA GLY A 143 4.82 -19.04 5.86
C GLY A 143 3.70 -18.04 6.18
N ASP A 144 3.88 -16.83 5.67
CA ASP A 144 2.98 -15.71 5.90
C ASP A 144 1.63 -15.92 5.21
N VAL A 145 0.51 -15.64 5.89
CA VAL A 145 -0.83 -15.68 5.30
C VAL A 145 -1.17 -14.32 4.70
N LEU A 146 -1.00 -14.17 3.38
CA LEU A 146 -1.10 -12.87 2.68
C LEU A 146 -2.49 -12.53 2.14
N ALA A 147 -3.41 -13.50 2.12
CA ALA A 147 -4.77 -13.31 1.65
C ALA A 147 -5.78 -13.62 2.75
N PRO A 148 -6.98 -13.00 2.73
CA PRO A 148 -8.04 -13.40 3.63
C PRO A 148 -8.34 -14.90 3.50
N PRO A 149 -8.47 -15.64 4.62
CA PRO A 149 -8.82 -17.06 4.58
C PRO A 149 -10.14 -17.29 3.82
N ALA A 150 -10.18 -18.27 2.93
CA ALA A 150 -11.43 -18.72 2.33
C ALA A 150 -12.07 -19.78 3.24
N VAL A 151 -13.36 -19.60 3.58
CA VAL A 151 -14.02 -20.37 4.62
C VAL A 151 -15.34 -20.96 4.12
N SER A 152 -15.59 -22.20 4.50
CA SER A 152 -16.86 -22.90 4.37
C SER A 152 -17.20 -23.61 5.68
N ASP A 153 -18.33 -24.31 5.74
CA ASP A 153 -18.75 -25.01 6.96
C ASP A 153 -17.71 -26.03 7.46
N ASP A 154 -17.00 -26.68 6.53
CA ASP A 154 -16.07 -27.78 6.87
C ASP A 154 -14.57 -27.40 6.69
N TRP A 155 -14.26 -26.25 6.04
CA TRP A 155 -12.90 -25.95 5.61
C TRP A 155 -12.51 -24.50 5.82
N VAL A 156 -11.30 -24.30 6.31
CA VAL A 156 -10.59 -23.04 6.25
C VAL A 156 -9.38 -23.23 5.34
N VAL A 157 -9.32 -22.49 4.25
CA VAL A 157 -8.25 -22.53 3.26
C VAL A 157 -7.47 -21.23 3.29
N VAL A 158 -6.16 -21.32 3.41
CA VAL A 158 -5.26 -20.17 3.41
C VAL A 158 -4.22 -20.30 2.31
N GLN A 159 -3.79 -19.19 1.78
CA GLN A 159 -2.65 -19.10 0.87
C GLN A 159 -1.47 -18.55 1.65
N THR A 160 -0.36 -19.29 1.65
CA THR A 160 0.90 -18.89 2.28
C THR A 160 1.95 -18.51 1.24
N TYR A 161 2.91 -17.72 1.66
CA TYR A 161 4.14 -17.46 0.93
C TYR A 161 5.31 -18.01 1.75
N ASP A 162 6.01 -19.01 1.21
CA ASP A 162 7.21 -19.68 1.75
C ASP A 162 8.24 -19.94 0.65
#